data_353d43cdf89b4e0698793474ba5d9ab6
#
_entry.id   353d43cdf89b4e0698793474ba5d9ab6
#
_cell.length_a   1.000
_cell.length_b   1.000
_cell.length_c   1.000
_cell.angle_alpha   90.00
_cell.angle_beta   90.00
_cell.angle_gamma   90.00
#
_symmetry.space_group_name_H-M   'P 1'
#
loop_
_entity.id
_entity.type
_entity.pdbx_description
1 polymer ?
#
loop_
_entity_poly.entity_id
_entity_poly.type
_entity_poly.pdbx_seq_one_letter_code
_entity_poly.pdbx_strand_id
1 'polypeptide(L)'
;MNKVLRTAENKPCLRFPGRRGESKQEIGCLISMEEQLQANLKVQNLVVARYRDGKIVRGMTHDFGPQKKVFHVSTVKKHGRTVDGKVYEIFLSDLKAVFFVKSLEGRQGPPSLKGLLEEKQEIPGLMKMRITFLDGEILVGTTHGYNPEREAFFVTPLEKDSNNLRIFVISSAVKKVETWK
;
A
#
# COMPACT_ATOMS: atom_id res chain seq x y z
N MET A 1 -19.03 41.30 21.84
CA MET A 1 -19.12 41.02 20.39
C MET A 1 -18.95 39.52 20.16
N ASN A 2 -20.06 38.81 20.07
CA ASN A 2 -20.10 37.36 19.97
C ASN A 2 -19.98 36.95 18.50
N LYS A 3 -18.97 36.12 18.18
CA LYS A 3 -18.80 35.51 16.87
C LYS A 3 -19.40 34.11 16.91
N VAL A 4 -20.57 33.96 16.30
CA VAL A 4 -21.33 32.72 16.18
C VAL A 4 -20.63 31.79 15.20
N LEU A 5 -20.24 30.59 15.66
CA LEU A 5 -19.83 29.49 14.84
C LEU A 5 -21.09 28.83 14.23
N ARG A 6 -21.16 28.79 12.91
CA ARG A 6 -22.23 28.07 12.19
C ARG A 6 -21.87 26.60 12.14
N THR A 7 -22.63 25.80 12.88
CA THR A 7 -22.65 24.35 12.77
C THR A 7 -23.48 23.96 11.54
N ALA A 8 -22.98 23.04 10.72
CA ALA A 8 -23.69 22.44 9.61
C ALA A 8 -24.83 21.57 10.15
N GLU A 9 -26.05 21.94 9.80
CA GLU A 9 -27.27 21.26 10.23
C GLU A 9 -27.45 19.92 9.52
N ASN A 10 -27.47 18.84 10.32
CA ASN A 10 -28.01 17.53 9.96
C ASN A 10 -29.52 17.69 9.72
N LYS A 11 -29.98 17.56 8.47
CA LYS A 11 -31.41 17.46 8.19
C LYS A 11 -31.87 16.02 8.43
N PRO A 12 -32.83 15.79 9.33
CA PRO A 12 -33.44 14.47 9.49
C PRO A 12 -34.36 14.16 8.31
N CYS A 13 -34.26 12.95 7.76
CA CYS A 13 -35.22 12.42 6.78
C CYS A 13 -36.61 12.34 7.43
N LEU A 14 -37.54 13.17 6.98
CA LEU A 14 -38.95 13.13 7.34
C LEU A 14 -39.60 11.86 6.77
N ARG A 15 -40.12 11.02 7.64
CA ARG A 15 -40.95 9.86 7.32
C ARG A 15 -42.34 10.33 6.86
N PHE A 16 -42.70 10.02 5.63
CA PHE A 16 -44.11 10.10 5.19
C PHE A 16 -44.72 8.69 5.23
N PRO A 17 -45.95 8.53 5.80
CA PRO A 17 -46.63 7.26 5.82
C PRO A 17 -47.44 7.02 4.53
N GLY A 18 -47.20 5.85 3.92
CA GLY A 18 -48.22 5.20 3.10
C GLY A 18 -48.09 5.30 1.58
N ARG A 19 -47.59 4.23 0.97
CA ARG A 19 -48.30 3.39 -0.03
C ARG A 19 -47.35 2.32 -0.56
N ARG A 20 -47.87 1.10 -0.70
CA ARG A 20 -47.20 -0.10 -1.24
C ARG A 20 -46.46 0.22 -2.56
N GLY A 21 -45.17 0.04 -2.58
CA GLY A 21 -44.28 0.16 -3.71
C GLY A 21 -42.85 0.24 -3.19
N GLU A 22 -42.14 -0.90 -3.22
CA GLU A 22 -40.74 -0.97 -2.80
C GLU A 22 -39.93 0.03 -3.63
N SER A 23 -39.47 1.07 -2.99
CA SER A 23 -38.80 2.16 -3.69
C SER A 23 -37.34 1.77 -3.97
N LYS A 24 -36.98 1.75 -5.24
CA LYS A 24 -35.60 1.62 -5.76
C LYS A 24 -34.62 2.61 -5.12
N GLN A 25 -35.08 3.60 -4.35
CA GLN A 25 -34.26 4.59 -3.68
C GLN A 25 -33.58 4.10 -2.40
N GLU A 26 -34.18 3.18 -1.62
CA GLU A 26 -33.53 2.64 -0.43
C GLU A 26 -32.38 1.70 -0.78
N ILE A 27 -32.54 0.92 -1.86
CA ILE A 27 -31.49 0.03 -2.36
C ILE A 27 -30.31 0.87 -2.89
N GLY A 28 -30.55 1.98 -3.57
CA GLY A 28 -29.51 2.89 -4.06
C GLY A 28 -28.70 3.55 -2.94
N CYS A 29 -29.33 3.88 -1.82
CA CYS A 29 -28.64 4.49 -0.67
C CYS A 29 -27.74 3.46 0.06
N LEU A 30 -28.20 2.22 0.22
CA LEU A 30 -27.41 1.15 0.82
C LEU A 30 -26.20 0.76 -0.05
N ILE A 31 -26.39 0.66 -1.37
CA ILE A 31 -25.28 0.37 -2.30
C ILE A 31 -24.24 1.48 -2.26
N SER A 32 -24.65 2.76 -2.22
CA SER A 32 -23.70 3.87 -2.15
C SER A 32 -22.91 3.92 -0.82
N MET A 33 -23.51 3.51 0.29
CA MET A 33 -22.83 3.41 1.58
C MET A 33 -21.84 2.24 1.61
N GLU A 34 -22.19 1.11 1.03
CA GLU A 34 -21.27 -0.03 0.93
C GLU A 34 -20.12 0.26 -0.04
N GLU A 35 -20.37 0.94 -1.15
CA GLU A 35 -19.33 1.39 -2.08
C GLU A 35 -18.40 2.43 -1.45
N GLN A 36 -18.92 3.37 -0.65
CA GLN A 36 -18.11 4.34 0.09
C GLN A 36 -17.31 3.67 1.21
N LEU A 37 -17.88 2.68 1.90
CA LEU A 37 -17.18 1.90 2.91
C LEU A 37 -16.07 1.06 2.27
N GLN A 38 -16.33 0.44 1.13
CA GLN A 38 -15.33 -0.31 0.36
C GLN A 38 -14.26 0.61 -0.27
N ALA A 39 -14.62 1.81 -0.71
CA ALA A 39 -13.67 2.81 -1.18
C ALA A 39 -12.76 3.29 -0.04
N ASN A 40 -13.28 3.50 1.15
CA ASN A 40 -12.49 3.82 2.35
C ASN A 40 -11.61 2.65 2.82
N LEU A 41 -12.05 1.40 2.64
CA LEU A 41 -11.24 0.21 2.89
C LEU A 41 -10.11 0.03 1.86
N LYS A 42 -10.26 0.53 0.62
CA LYS A 42 -9.22 0.50 -0.42
C LYS A 42 -8.03 1.45 -0.15
N VAL A 43 -8.17 2.40 0.75
CA VAL A 43 -7.07 3.33 1.12
C VAL A 43 -6.22 2.78 2.28
N GLN A 44 -6.53 1.62 2.82
CA GLN A 44 -5.69 0.97 3.82
C GLN A 44 -4.47 0.37 3.15
N ASN A 45 -3.33 1.06 3.25
CA ASN A 45 -2.06 0.55 2.75
C ASN A 45 -1.57 -0.59 3.66
N LEU A 46 -1.78 -1.83 3.23
CA LEU A 46 -1.16 -2.98 3.86
C LEU A 46 0.33 -2.95 3.55
N VAL A 47 1.14 -2.99 4.59
CA VAL A 47 2.59 -2.90 4.45
C VAL A 47 3.33 -3.99 5.19
N VAL A 48 4.46 -4.35 4.62
CA VAL A 48 5.48 -5.19 5.26
C VAL A 48 6.77 -4.37 5.30
N ALA A 49 7.12 -3.84 6.46
CA ALA A 49 8.37 -3.15 6.68
C ALA A 49 9.47 -4.17 7.01
N ARG A 50 10.51 -4.22 6.18
CA ARG A 50 11.68 -5.08 6.38
C ARG A 50 12.87 -4.24 6.82
N TYR A 51 13.41 -4.58 7.96
CA TYR A 51 14.58 -3.95 8.53
C TYR A 51 15.86 -4.57 7.97
N ARG A 52 16.97 -3.85 8.10
CA ARG A 52 18.29 -4.33 7.69
C ARG A 52 18.81 -5.47 8.56
N ASP A 53 18.39 -5.53 9.82
CA ASP A 53 18.71 -6.58 10.78
C ASP A 53 17.88 -7.88 10.58
N GLY A 54 16.99 -7.90 9.57
CA GLY A 54 16.11 -9.02 9.28
C GLY A 54 14.77 -8.98 10.00
N LYS A 55 14.53 -8.04 10.90
CA LYS A 55 13.24 -7.86 11.56
C LYS A 55 12.17 -7.49 10.53
N ILE A 56 10.94 -7.97 10.74
CA ILE A 56 9.79 -7.72 9.86
C ILE A 56 8.61 -7.24 10.70
N VAL A 57 8.04 -6.09 10.32
CA VAL A 57 6.78 -5.59 10.88
C VAL A 57 5.72 -5.60 9.79
N ARG A 58 4.57 -6.23 10.07
CA ARG A 58 3.43 -6.34 9.14
C ARG A 58 2.21 -5.64 9.72
N GLY A 59 1.51 -4.89 8.91
CA GLY A 59 0.32 -4.20 9.37
C GLY A 59 -0.23 -3.22 8.34
N MET A 60 -0.97 -2.25 8.84
CA MET A 60 -1.55 -1.16 8.04
C MET A 60 -0.89 0.15 8.39
N THR A 61 -0.70 1.00 7.40
CA THR A 61 -0.26 2.38 7.58
C THR A 61 -1.22 3.35 6.91
N HIS A 62 -1.40 4.51 7.55
CA HIS A 62 -2.20 5.62 7.03
C HIS A 62 -1.37 6.88 6.78
N ASP A 63 -0.17 6.93 7.32
CA ASP A 63 0.66 8.12 7.35
C ASP A 63 1.98 7.98 6.59
N PHE A 64 2.18 6.88 5.85
CA PHE A 64 3.38 6.71 5.04
C PHE A 64 3.50 7.81 3.99
N GLY A 65 4.69 8.40 3.90
CA GLY A 65 5.05 9.35 2.86
C GLY A 65 6.52 9.19 2.46
N PRO A 66 6.86 9.25 1.17
CA PRO A 66 8.23 9.06 0.69
C PRO A 66 9.21 10.14 1.18
N GLN A 67 8.71 11.29 1.64
CA GLN A 67 9.49 12.39 2.20
C GLN A 67 9.57 12.36 3.74
N LYS A 68 8.80 11.48 4.38
CA LYS A 68 8.82 11.37 5.83
C LYS A 68 9.97 10.48 6.28
N LYS A 69 10.60 10.84 7.37
CA LYS A 69 11.64 10.00 8.01
C LYS A 69 11.05 8.89 8.88
N VAL A 70 9.82 9.10 9.33
CA VAL A 70 9.10 8.22 10.26
C VAL A 70 7.67 8.04 9.80
N PHE A 71 7.14 6.85 9.97
CA PHE A 71 5.73 6.53 9.78
C PHE A 71 5.29 5.44 10.78
N HIS A 72 3.98 5.24 10.90
CA HIS A 72 3.41 4.30 11.87
C HIS A 72 2.77 3.11 11.17
N VAL A 73 2.95 1.94 11.78
CA VAL A 73 2.32 0.69 11.34
C VAL A 73 1.51 0.12 12.48
N SER A 74 0.20 -0.01 12.28
CA SER A 74 -0.71 -0.72 13.18
C SER A 74 -0.73 -2.19 12.81
N THR A 75 -0.39 -3.07 13.75
CA THR A 75 -0.41 -4.52 13.50
C THR A 75 -1.84 -5.04 13.42
N VAL A 76 -2.05 -6.01 12.53
CA VAL A 76 -3.34 -6.64 12.26
C VAL A 76 -3.25 -8.11 12.66
N LYS A 77 -4.23 -8.62 13.43
CA LYS A 77 -4.31 -10.05 13.73
C LYS A 77 -4.60 -10.87 12.47
N LYS A 78 -4.10 -12.13 12.51
CA LYS A 78 -4.32 -13.17 11.50
C LYS A 78 -5.81 -13.25 11.14
N HIS A 79 -6.27 -12.80 10.02
CA HIS A 79 -7.60 -12.77 9.40
C HIS A 79 -8.08 -11.34 9.05
N GLY A 80 -7.20 -10.35 9.09
CA GLY A 80 -7.43 -9.04 8.43
C GLY A 80 -8.46 -8.11 9.08
N ARG A 81 -9.10 -8.50 10.20
CA ARG A 81 -10.24 -7.74 10.73
C ARG A 81 -10.08 -7.13 12.11
N THR A 82 -9.00 -7.41 12.83
CA THR A 82 -8.81 -6.84 14.17
C THR A 82 -7.43 -6.25 14.30
N VAL A 83 -7.36 -4.94 14.45
CA VAL A 83 -6.15 -4.24 14.88
C VAL A 83 -5.95 -4.61 16.36
N ASP A 84 -4.82 -5.22 16.73
CA ASP A 84 -4.52 -5.57 18.12
C ASP A 84 -4.09 -4.34 18.94
N GLY A 85 -4.22 -3.16 18.36
CA GLY A 85 -3.95 -1.88 19.00
C GLY A 85 -2.47 -1.55 19.17
N LYS A 86 -1.56 -2.42 18.74
CA LYS A 86 -0.13 -2.10 18.77
C LYS A 86 0.24 -1.25 17.56
N VAL A 87 0.76 -0.07 17.84
CA VAL A 87 1.29 0.84 16.83
C VAL A 87 2.80 0.85 16.96
N TYR A 88 3.49 0.59 15.85
CA TYR A 88 4.94 0.65 15.76
C TYR A 88 5.34 1.92 15.03
N GLU A 89 6.19 2.70 15.68
CA GLU A 89 6.91 3.79 15.04
C GLU A 89 8.07 3.21 14.24
N ILE A 90 8.18 3.56 12.97
CA ILE A 90 9.12 2.97 12.03
C ILE A 90 9.96 4.07 11.39
N PHE A 91 11.27 4.01 11.61
CA PHE A 91 12.25 4.90 11.01
C PHE A 91 12.69 4.34 9.65
N LEU A 92 12.58 5.15 8.59
CA LEU A 92 12.99 4.74 7.25
C LEU A 92 14.49 4.42 7.17
N SER A 93 15.32 5.10 7.98
CA SER A 93 16.77 4.86 8.07
C SER A 93 17.15 3.43 8.43
N ASP A 94 16.30 2.74 9.20
CA ASP A 94 16.58 1.40 9.72
C ASP A 94 16.10 0.29 8.78
N LEU A 95 15.32 0.70 7.77
CA LEU A 95 14.69 -0.23 6.86
C LEU A 95 15.61 -0.61 5.68
N LYS A 96 15.39 -1.79 5.19
CA LYS A 96 15.80 -2.27 3.88
C LYS A 96 14.82 -1.81 2.80
N ALA A 97 13.53 -2.06 3.02
CA ALA A 97 12.45 -1.69 2.12
C ALA A 97 11.07 -1.74 2.82
N VAL A 98 10.11 -1.02 2.25
CA VAL A 98 8.68 -1.10 2.61
C VAL A 98 7.92 -1.69 1.43
N PHE A 99 7.30 -2.85 1.65
CA PHE A 99 6.50 -3.57 0.66
C PHE A 99 5.04 -3.21 0.86
N PHE A 100 4.41 -2.63 -0.14
CA PHE A 100 2.96 -2.44 -0.20
C PHE A 100 2.35 -3.69 -0.80
N VAL A 101 1.50 -4.38 -0.05
CA VAL A 101 1.05 -5.72 -0.38
C VAL A 101 -0.47 -5.81 -0.56
N LYS A 102 -0.91 -6.80 -1.34
CA LYS A 102 -2.34 -7.12 -1.50
C LYS A 102 -2.90 -7.81 -0.26
N SER A 103 -2.07 -8.62 0.41
CA SER A 103 -2.41 -9.41 1.61
C SER A 103 -1.21 -9.54 2.54
N LEU A 104 -1.45 -9.50 3.86
CA LEU A 104 -0.41 -9.70 4.88
C LEU A 104 -0.03 -11.16 5.07
N GLU A 105 -0.83 -12.09 4.58
CA GLU A 105 -0.55 -13.54 4.65
C GLU A 105 0.62 -13.95 3.76
N GLY A 106 0.93 -13.11 2.77
CA GLY A 106 1.97 -13.40 1.81
C GLY A 106 1.54 -14.42 0.75
N ARG A 107 2.45 -14.74 -0.15
CA ARG A 107 2.23 -15.78 -1.17
C ARG A 107 2.60 -17.14 -0.60
N GLN A 108 1.74 -18.14 -0.81
CA GLN A 108 2.08 -19.53 -0.57
C GLN A 108 2.72 -20.09 -1.85
N GLY A 109 4.00 -20.44 -1.79
CA GLY A 109 4.73 -21.08 -2.88
C GLY A 109 5.97 -20.30 -3.35
N PRO A 110 6.85 -20.98 -4.10
CA PRO A 110 8.06 -20.37 -4.63
C PRO A 110 7.73 -19.27 -5.66
N PRO A 111 8.59 -18.25 -5.81
CA PRO A 111 8.42 -17.22 -6.81
C PRO A 111 8.44 -17.87 -8.20
N SER A 112 7.47 -17.48 -9.05
CA SER A 112 7.43 -17.96 -10.43
C SER A 112 8.47 -17.21 -11.25
N LEU A 113 9.54 -17.87 -11.61
CA LEU A 113 10.55 -17.33 -12.54
C LEU A 113 10.01 -17.16 -13.97
N LYS A 114 8.88 -17.80 -14.30
CA LYS A 114 8.30 -17.74 -15.65
C LYS A 114 7.87 -16.32 -16.06
N GLY A 115 7.38 -15.49 -15.15
CA GLY A 115 7.00 -14.11 -15.46
C GLY A 115 8.16 -13.15 -15.71
N LEU A 116 9.36 -13.49 -15.26
CA LEU A 116 10.54 -12.65 -15.40
C LEU A 116 11.13 -12.63 -16.84
N LEU A 117 10.83 -13.66 -17.62
CA LEU A 117 11.42 -13.85 -18.97
C LEU A 117 10.46 -13.50 -20.11
N GLU A 118 9.14 -13.40 -19.85
CA GLU A 118 8.13 -13.28 -20.91
C GLU A 118 7.62 -11.87 -21.18
N GLU A 119 7.91 -10.87 -20.36
CA GLU A 119 7.44 -9.50 -20.63
C GLU A 119 8.31 -8.77 -21.66
N LYS A 120 8.02 -9.06 -22.93
CA LYS A 120 8.52 -8.31 -24.09
C LYS A 120 7.82 -6.96 -24.30
N GLN A 121 6.84 -6.59 -23.47
CA GLN A 121 6.18 -5.30 -23.61
C GLN A 121 7.05 -4.20 -23.00
N GLU A 122 7.68 -3.44 -23.89
CA GLU A 122 8.28 -2.16 -23.54
C GLU A 122 7.16 -1.16 -23.27
N ILE A 123 6.97 -0.81 -21.99
CA ILE A 123 6.07 0.29 -21.64
C ILE A 123 6.90 1.57 -21.72
N PRO A 124 6.54 2.51 -22.61
CA PRO A 124 7.29 3.75 -22.74
C PRO A 124 7.42 4.48 -21.40
N GLY A 125 8.63 4.92 -21.06
CA GLY A 125 8.92 5.62 -19.80
C GLY A 125 9.14 4.73 -18.59
N LEU A 126 9.03 3.40 -18.70
CA LEU A 126 9.40 2.45 -17.63
C LEU A 126 10.82 1.92 -17.88
N MET A 127 11.61 1.96 -16.82
CA MET A 127 12.96 1.40 -16.77
C MET A 127 12.92 0.09 -15.99
N LYS A 128 13.39 -1.00 -16.58
CA LYS A 128 13.59 -2.28 -15.87
C LYS A 128 14.84 -2.19 -15.01
N MET A 129 14.80 -2.82 -13.84
CA MET A 129 15.94 -2.80 -12.92
C MET A 129 16.07 -4.08 -12.12
N ARG A 130 17.32 -4.43 -11.81
CA ARG A 130 17.71 -5.44 -10.84
C ARG A 130 18.42 -4.75 -9.70
N ILE A 131 17.93 -4.97 -8.50
CA ILE A 131 18.46 -4.43 -7.25
C ILE A 131 19.03 -5.59 -6.46
N THR A 132 20.32 -5.51 -6.14
CA THR A 132 20.97 -6.43 -5.21
C THR A 132 21.13 -5.71 -3.89
N PHE A 133 20.52 -6.22 -2.83
CA PHE A 133 20.62 -5.68 -1.49
C PHE A 133 21.96 -6.10 -0.82
N LEU A 134 22.30 -5.45 0.30
CA LEU A 134 23.50 -5.76 1.07
C LEU A 134 23.50 -7.18 1.64
N ASP A 135 22.32 -7.73 1.94
CA ASP A 135 22.15 -9.12 2.41
C ASP A 135 22.13 -10.16 1.27
N GLY A 136 22.34 -9.74 0.02
CA GLY A 136 22.36 -10.60 -1.15
C GLY A 136 20.98 -10.89 -1.78
N GLU A 137 19.87 -10.46 -1.18
CA GLU A 137 18.55 -10.60 -1.81
C GLU A 137 18.50 -9.80 -3.11
N ILE A 138 17.85 -10.37 -4.13
CA ILE A 138 17.69 -9.74 -5.45
C ILE A 138 16.22 -9.41 -5.66
N LEU A 139 15.96 -8.17 -6.05
CA LEU A 139 14.65 -7.66 -6.47
C LEU A 139 14.71 -7.25 -7.93
N VAL A 140 13.76 -7.72 -8.74
CA VAL A 140 13.61 -7.31 -10.13
C VAL A 140 12.25 -6.62 -10.31
N GLY A 141 12.28 -5.47 -10.97
CA GLY A 141 11.07 -4.67 -11.13
C GLY A 141 11.26 -3.54 -12.14
N THR A 142 10.28 -2.66 -12.18
CA THR A 142 10.28 -1.48 -13.02
C THR A 142 10.14 -0.21 -12.18
N THR A 143 10.65 0.89 -12.71
CA THR A 143 10.48 2.23 -12.12
C THR A 143 10.26 3.26 -13.23
N HIS A 144 9.52 4.32 -12.92
CA HIS A 144 9.36 5.48 -13.82
C HIS A 144 10.58 6.43 -13.82
N GLY A 145 11.43 6.32 -12.82
CA GLY A 145 12.64 7.12 -12.74
C GLY A 145 13.52 6.67 -11.58
N TYR A 146 14.78 6.42 -11.87
CA TYR A 146 15.79 6.09 -10.90
C TYR A 146 16.83 7.22 -10.84
N ASN A 147 17.05 7.73 -9.63
CA ASN A 147 18.14 8.63 -9.34
C ASN A 147 18.94 8.04 -8.17
N PRO A 148 20.22 7.73 -8.36
CA PRO A 148 21.08 7.15 -7.32
C PRO A 148 21.32 8.09 -6.11
N GLU A 149 21.14 9.39 -6.29
CA GLU A 149 21.30 10.39 -5.21
C GLU A 149 20.10 10.44 -4.24
N ARG A 150 18.97 9.83 -4.63
CA ARG A 150 17.81 9.79 -3.74
C ARG A 150 17.99 8.78 -2.63
N GLU A 151 17.57 9.15 -1.42
CA GLU A 151 17.59 8.28 -0.24
C GLU A 151 16.74 7.01 -0.42
N ALA A 152 15.68 7.10 -1.26
CA ALA A 152 14.80 5.98 -1.54
C ALA A 152 14.03 6.17 -2.86
N PHE A 153 13.51 5.08 -3.42
CA PHE A 153 12.75 5.08 -4.67
C PHE A 153 11.73 3.95 -4.73
N PHE A 154 10.71 4.12 -5.56
CA PHE A 154 9.69 3.10 -5.79
C PHE A 154 10.06 2.15 -6.91
N VAL A 155 9.74 0.88 -6.70
CA VAL A 155 9.86 -0.20 -7.68
C VAL A 155 8.55 -0.97 -7.72
N THR A 156 8.07 -1.25 -8.93
CA THR A 156 6.94 -2.15 -9.16
C THR A 156 7.51 -3.51 -9.58
N PRO A 157 7.16 -4.61 -8.89
CA PRO A 157 7.62 -5.95 -9.25
C PRO A 157 7.20 -6.29 -10.69
N LEU A 158 8.07 -6.96 -11.45
CA LEU A 158 7.72 -7.49 -12.78
C LEU A 158 6.75 -8.65 -12.73
N GLU A 159 6.71 -9.37 -11.62
CA GLU A 159 5.85 -10.54 -11.46
C GLU A 159 4.38 -10.11 -11.32
N LYS A 160 3.53 -10.43 -12.32
CA LYS A 160 2.09 -10.09 -12.35
C LYS A 160 1.30 -10.63 -11.17
N ASP A 161 1.63 -11.86 -10.75
CA ASP A 161 0.98 -12.54 -9.63
C ASP A 161 1.64 -12.22 -8.28
N SER A 162 2.51 -11.21 -8.25
CA SER A 162 3.15 -10.78 -7.02
C SER A 162 2.11 -10.33 -5.99
N ASN A 163 2.33 -10.71 -4.74
CA ASN A 163 1.61 -10.13 -3.61
C ASN A 163 1.99 -8.66 -3.40
N ASN A 164 3.14 -8.23 -3.92
CA ASN A 164 3.62 -6.87 -3.80
C ASN A 164 3.01 -5.99 -4.90
N LEU A 165 2.35 -4.90 -4.51
CA LEU A 165 1.85 -3.88 -5.42
C LEU A 165 2.96 -2.94 -5.87
N ARG A 166 3.77 -2.49 -4.91
CA ARG A 166 4.94 -1.63 -5.09
C ARG A 166 5.86 -1.78 -3.90
N ILE A 167 7.13 -1.45 -4.09
CA ILE A 167 8.16 -1.57 -3.07
C ILE A 167 8.89 -0.24 -2.98
N PHE A 168 8.97 0.32 -1.78
CA PHE A 168 9.78 1.50 -1.50
C PHE A 168 11.14 1.03 -0.99
N VAL A 169 12.15 1.17 -1.81
CA VAL A 169 13.51 0.68 -1.56
C VAL A 169 14.34 1.79 -0.94
N ILE A 170 15.05 1.49 0.15
CA ILE A 170 15.97 2.42 0.80
C ILE A 170 17.35 2.27 0.17
N SER A 171 17.87 3.33 -0.44
CA SER A 171 19.12 3.29 -1.22
C SER A 171 20.31 2.82 -0.41
N SER A 172 20.39 3.20 0.88
CA SER A 172 21.47 2.79 1.77
C SER A 172 21.50 1.30 2.14
N ALA A 173 20.44 0.54 1.82
CA ALA A 173 20.40 -0.92 1.96
C ALA A 173 20.75 -1.64 0.66
N VAL A 174 21.01 -0.89 -0.43
CA VAL A 174 21.28 -1.44 -1.76
C VAL A 174 22.80 -1.56 -1.96
N LYS A 175 23.23 -2.71 -2.45
CA LYS A 175 24.62 -2.97 -2.84
C LYS A 175 24.89 -2.59 -4.29
N LYS A 176 23.93 -2.90 -5.20
CA LYS A 176 24.09 -2.68 -6.64
C LYS A 176 22.73 -2.49 -7.29
N VAL A 177 22.66 -1.58 -8.26
CA VAL A 177 21.52 -1.41 -9.16
C VAL A 177 22.00 -1.60 -10.58
N GLU A 178 21.30 -2.42 -11.35
CA GLU A 178 21.50 -2.64 -12.77
C GLU A 178 20.20 -2.26 -13.48
N THR A 179 20.28 -1.44 -14.49
CA THR A 179 19.12 -0.96 -15.27
C THR A 179 19.26 -1.34 -16.73
N TRP A 180 18.12 -1.66 -17.36
CA TRP A 180 18.05 -1.90 -18.81
C TRP A 180 16.69 -1.44 -19.35
N LYS A 181 16.65 -1.19 -20.63
CA LYS A 181 15.43 -0.84 -21.36
C LYS A 181 14.72 -2.08 -21.88
#